data_b75fa3349af022c36a75c3bf789458af
#
_entry.id   b75fa3349af022c36a75c3bf789458af
#
_cell.length_a   1.000
_cell.length_b   1.000
_cell.length_c   1.000
_cell.angle_alpha   90.00
_cell.angle_beta   90.00
_cell.angle_gamma   90.00
#
_symmetry.space_group_name_H-M   'P 1'
#
loop_
_entity.id
_entity.type
_entity.pdbx_description
1 polymer ?
#
loop_
_entity_poly.entity_id
_entity_poly.type
_entity_poly.pdbx_seq_one_letter_code
_entity_poly.pdbx_strand_id
1 'polypeptide(L)'
;MKIALLGYGKMGKTIEQIALKRGHNIVLKIDDNHTDYDITQADVAIEFSTPNSAFANISNSLRHRVPVVAGTTGWLAHYDEAVALCKAHDTAFLYASNFSVGV
;
A
#
# COMPACT_ATOMS: atom_id res chain seq x y z
N MET A 1 7.19 2.98 -13.60
CA MET A 1 6.21 3.37 -12.57
C MET A 1 6.92 3.47 -11.22
N LYS A 2 6.63 4.49 -10.47
CA LYS A 2 7.19 4.71 -9.14
C LYS A 2 6.29 4.07 -8.10
N ILE A 3 6.84 3.14 -7.33
CA ILE A 3 6.08 2.33 -6.38
C ILE A 3 6.54 2.63 -4.96
N ALA A 4 5.58 2.82 -4.05
CA ALA A 4 5.83 2.88 -2.63
C ALA A 4 5.45 1.54 -1.99
N LEU A 5 6.36 0.97 -1.22
CA LEU A 5 6.07 -0.24 -0.45
C LEU A 5 5.78 0.17 0.99
N LEU A 6 4.52 0.04 1.38
CA LEU A 6 4.06 0.35 2.74
C LEU A 6 4.04 -0.95 3.52
N GLY A 7 5.12 -1.21 4.23
CA GLY A 7 5.43 -2.49 4.83
C GLY A 7 6.58 -3.13 4.06
N TYR A 8 7.70 -3.37 4.75
CA TYR A 8 8.89 -3.90 4.10
C TYR A 8 9.38 -5.16 4.82
N GLY A 9 8.45 -6.07 5.07
CA GLY A 9 8.76 -7.38 5.56
C GLY A 9 9.06 -8.34 4.41
N LYS A 10 8.82 -9.62 4.64
CA LYS A 10 9.12 -10.66 3.65
C LYS A 10 8.38 -10.43 2.32
N MET A 11 7.09 -10.11 2.39
CA MET A 11 6.29 -9.87 1.19
C MET A 11 6.75 -8.61 0.46
N GLY A 12 7.07 -7.54 1.19
CA GLY A 12 7.57 -6.31 0.58
C GLY A 12 8.86 -6.53 -0.19
N LYS A 13 9.77 -7.32 0.35
CA LYS A 13 11.03 -7.65 -0.32
C LYS A 13 10.80 -8.46 -1.60
N THR A 14 9.85 -9.39 -1.56
CA THR A 14 9.49 -10.18 -2.74
C THR A 14 8.90 -9.29 -3.82
N ILE A 15 8.00 -8.39 -3.46
CA ILE A 15 7.38 -7.45 -4.39
C ILE A 15 8.43 -6.53 -5.00
N GLU A 16 9.38 -6.06 -4.19
CA GLU A 16 10.46 -5.23 -4.68
C GLU A 16 11.24 -5.91 -5.80
N GLN A 17 11.62 -7.17 -5.59
CA GLN A 17 12.37 -7.92 -6.59
C GLN A 17 11.58 -8.05 -7.89
N ILE A 18 10.31 -8.36 -7.80
CA ILE A 18 9.45 -8.50 -8.98
C ILE A 18 9.33 -7.17 -9.72
N ALA A 19 9.09 -6.09 -8.98
CA ALA A 19 8.92 -4.76 -9.56
C ALA A 19 10.19 -4.32 -10.29
N LEU A 20 11.34 -4.52 -9.69
CA LEU A 20 12.62 -4.15 -10.30
C LEU A 20 12.88 -4.94 -11.58
N LYS A 21 12.54 -6.22 -11.59
CA LYS A 21 12.68 -7.04 -12.81
C LYS A 21 11.79 -6.54 -13.94
N ARG A 22 10.67 -5.93 -13.61
CA ARG A 22 9.73 -5.39 -14.60
C ARG A 22 10.01 -3.95 -14.98
N GLY A 23 11.11 -3.38 -14.49
CA GLY A 23 11.52 -2.03 -14.84
C GLY A 23 10.88 -0.92 -14.05
N HIS A 24 10.23 -1.24 -12.93
CA HIS A 24 9.66 -0.23 -12.05
C HIS A 24 10.67 0.24 -11.02
N ASN A 25 10.43 1.43 -10.45
CA ASN A 25 11.28 2.00 -9.42
C ASN A 25 10.60 1.94 -8.07
N ILE A 26 11.33 1.55 -7.04
CA ILE A 26 10.82 1.59 -5.67
C ILE A 26 11.32 2.88 -5.03
N VAL A 27 10.41 3.82 -4.82
CA VAL A 27 10.76 5.15 -4.30
C VAL A 27 10.63 5.27 -2.80
N LEU A 28 9.83 4.40 -2.17
CA LEU A 28 9.65 4.39 -0.72
C LEU A 28 9.57 2.95 -0.24
N LYS A 29 10.25 2.68 0.88
CA LYS A 29 10.17 1.42 1.61
C LYS A 29 9.91 1.77 3.07
N ILE A 30 8.67 1.56 3.50
CA ILE A 30 8.22 2.01 4.80
C ILE A 30 8.02 0.80 5.70
N ASP A 31 8.73 0.75 6.83
CA ASP A 31 8.51 -0.27 7.84
C ASP A 31 7.50 0.21 8.88
N ASP A 32 7.20 -0.63 9.87
CA ASP A 32 6.16 -0.34 10.85
C ASP A 32 6.47 0.85 11.75
N ASN A 33 7.72 1.27 11.81
CA ASN A 33 8.14 2.39 12.65
C ASN A 33 8.11 3.73 11.92
N HIS A 34 7.87 3.72 10.61
CA HIS A 34 7.79 4.94 9.82
C HIS A 34 6.36 5.42 9.71
N THR A 35 6.10 6.60 10.24
CA THR A 35 4.78 7.25 10.13
C THR A 35 4.87 8.56 9.37
N ASP A 36 6.08 9.04 9.08
CA ASP A 36 6.30 10.32 8.41
C ASP A 36 7.05 10.09 7.10
N TYR A 37 6.31 10.09 6.01
CA TYR A 37 6.86 9.92 4.67
C TYR A 37 5.98 10.64 3.66
N ASP A 38 6.57 11.00 2.53
CA ASP A 38 5.84 11.68 1.45
C ASP A 38 5.38 10.69 0.41
N ILE A 39 4.13 10.24 0.53
CA ILE A 39 3.56 9.26 -0.39
C ILE A 39 3.37 9.83 -1.82
N THR A 40 3.37 11.15 -1.97
CA THR A 40 3.17 11.75 -3.29
C THR A 40 4.33 11.50 -4.25
N GLN A 41 5.45 10.99 -3.77
CA GLN A 41 6.56 10.57 -4.63
C GLN A 41 6.21 9.37 -5.49
N ALA A 42 5.19 8.60 -5.11
CA ALA A 42 4.85 7.36 -5.78
C ALA A 42 3.66 7.53 -6.73
N ASP A 43 3.64 6.71 -7.77
CA ASP A 43 2.49 6.59 -8.66
C ASP A 43 1.44 5.64 -8.10
N VAL A 44 1.89 4.67 -7.30
CA VAL A 44 1.02 3.66 -6.67
C VAL A 44 1.68 3.19 -5.38
N ALA A 45 0.85 2.85 -4.40
CA ALA A 45 1.31 2.27 -3.15
C ALA A 45 0.86 0.81 -3.07
N ILE A 46 1.74 -0.05 -2.58
CA ILE A 46 1.43 -1.44 -2.29
C ILE A 46 1.61 -1.63 -0.79
N GLU A 47 0.54 -2.02 -0.11
CA GLU A 47 0.51 -2.07 1.34
C GLU A 47 0.46 -3.51 1.85
N PHE A 48 1.51 -3.92 2.56
CA PHE A 48 1.61 -5.18 3.29
C PHE A 48 2.28 -4.88 4.62
N SER A 49 1.54 -4.27 5.53
CA SER A 49 2.06 -3.89 6.84
C SER A 49 1.41 -4.76 7.94
N THR A 50 1.17 -4.19 9.09
CA THR A 50 0.47 -4.87 10.19
C THR A 50 -0.96 -4.38 10.27
N PRO A 51 -1.88 -5.13 10.90
CA PRO A 51 -3.26 -4.66 11.07
C PRO A 51 -3.36 -3.29 11.73
N ASN A 52 -2.46 -2.99 12.65
CA ASN A 52 -2.47 -1.70 13.36
C ASN A 52 -2.03 -0.54 12.46
N SER A 53 -1.19 -0.81 11.47
CA SER A 53 -0.64 0.22 10.59
C SER A 53 -1.39 0.34 9.27
N ALA A 54 -2.14 -0.69 8.89
CA ALA A 54 -2.73 -0.80 7.57
C ALA A 54 -3.64 0.38 7.23
N PHE A 55 -4.60 0.69 8.09
CA PHE A 55 -5.56 1.75 7.77
C PHE A 55 -4.89 3.13 7.71
N ALA A 56 -3.92 3.40 8.57
CA ALA A 56 -3.19 4.67 8.53
C ALA A 56 -2.43 4.82 7.21
N ASN A 57 -1.76 3.76 6.78
CA ASN A 57 -1.01 3.78 5.51
C ASN A 57 -1.95 3.92 4.31
N ILE A 58 -3.05 3.18 4.30
CA ILE A 58 -4.04 3.24 3.23
C ILE A 58 -4.66 4.64 3.17
N SER A 59 -5.07 5.17 4.33
CA SER A 59 -5.69 6.50 4.41
C SER A 59 -4.76 7.59 3.90
N ASN A 60 -3.48 7.52 4.27
CA ASN A 60 -2.50 8.50 3.83
C ASN A 60 -2.37 8.49 2.31
N SER A 61 -2.30 7.31 1.71
CA SER A 61 -2.24 7.19 0.25
C SER A 61 -3.47 7.78 -0.43
N LEU A 62 -4.65 7.43 0.06
CA LEU A 62 -5.91 7.87 -0.55
C LEU A 62 -6.10 9.38 -0.41
N ARG A 63 -5.75 9.96 0.73
CA ARG A 63 -5.85 11.40 0.94
C ARG A 63 -4.95 12.20 0.00
N HIS A 64 -3.88 11.62 -0.45
CA HIS A 64 -2.95 12.24 -1.39
C HIS A 64 -3.19 11.79 -2.83
N ARG A 65 -4.31 11.13 -3.09
CA ARG A 65 -4.72 10.65 -4.43
C ARG A 65 -3.75 9.66 -5.03
N VAL A 66 -3.04 8.91 -4.20
CA VAL A 66 -2.16 7.85 -4.65
C VAL A 66 -2.95 6.54 -4.60
N PRO A 67 -3.14 5.86 -5.73
CA PRO A 67 -3.82 4.56 -5.73
C PRO A 67 -3.09 3.58 -4.84
N VAL A 68 -3.83 2.73 -4.13
CA VAL A 68 -3.24 1.76 -3.22
C VAL A 68 -3.80 0.37 -3.43
N VAL A 69 -2.90 -0.61 -3.46
CA VAL A 69 -3.24 -2.03 -3.43
C VAL A 69 -2.87 -2.55 -2.05
N ALA A 70 -3.86 -2.99 -1.28
CA ALA A 70 -3.68 -3.41 0.10
C ALA A 70 -3.82 -4.91 0.25
N GLY A 71 -2.89 -5.53 0.97
CA GLY A 71 -2.89 -6.97 1.23
C GLY A 71 -2.92 -7.34 2.71
N THR A 72 -2.83 -6.38 3.60
CA THR A 72 -2.88 -6.66 5.04
C THR A 72 -4.29 -7.05 5.46
N THR A 73 -4.41 -8.09 6.28
CA THR A 73 -5.68 -8.49 6.87
C THR A 73 -5.83 -7.90 8.28
N GLY A 74 -7.00 -8.07 8.90
CA GLY A 74 -7.21 -7.66 10.29
C GLY A 74 -7.56 -6.19 10.49
N TRP A 75 -7.76 -5.42 9.43
CA TRP A 75 -8.14 -4.00 9.53
C TRP A 75 -9.53 -3.71 8.96
N LEU A 76 -10.28 -4.73 8.61
CA LEU A 76 -11.53 -4.60 7.84
C LEU A 76 -12.64 -3.82 8.57
N ALA A 77 -12.50 -3.59 9.88
CA ALA A 77 -13.41 -2.69 10.60
C ALA A 77 -13.38 -1.28 10.00
N HIS A 78 -12.31 -0.89 9.34
CA HIS A 78 -12.14 0.42 8.70
C HIS A 78 -12.29 0.37 7.18
N TYR A 79 -12.74 -0.76 6.62
CA TYR A 79 -12.84 -0.91 5.17
C TYR A 79 -13.75 0.12 4.54
N ASP A 80 -14.92 0.34 5.12
CA ASP A 80 -15.88 1.31 4.59
C ASP A 80 -15.32 2.74 4.64
N GLU A 81 -14.53 3.06 5.65
CA GLU A 81 -13.86 4.36 5.74
C GLU A 81 -12.85 4.53 4.60
N ALA A 82 -12.12 3.48 4.28
CA ALA A 82 -11.16 3.51 3.17
C ALA A 82 -11.87 3.71 1.84
N VAL A 83 -12.99 3.01 1.62
CA VAL A 83 -13.79 3.17 0.40
C VAL A 83 -14.30 4.61 0.29
N ALA A 84 -14.77 5.19 1.39
CA ALA A 84 -15.25 6.58 1.41
C ALA A 84 -14.13 7.56 1.06
N LEU A 85 -12.94 7.36 1.61
CA LEU A 85 -11.78 8.20 1.27
C LEU A 85 -11.38 8.07 -0.19
N CYS A 86 -11.43 6.87 -0.73
CA CYS A 86 -11.14 6.62 -2.14
C CYS A 86 -12.06 7.43 -3.04
N LYS A 87 -13.35 7.41 -2.76
CA LYS A 87 -14.35 8.16 -3.52
C LYS A 87 -14.19 9.67 -3.33
N ALA A 88 -13.93 10.11 -2.10
CA ALA A 88 -13.80 11.52 -1.79
C ALA A 88 -12.60 12.16 -2.49
N HIS A 89 -11.53 11.41 -2.68
CA HIS A 89 -10.30 11.91 -3.29
C HIS A 89 -10.11 11.47 -4.74
N ASP A 90 -11.10 10.83 -5.33
CA ASP A 90 -11.12 10.44 -6.74
C ASP A 90 -9.86 9.67 -7.13
N THR A 91 -9.58 8.61 -6.39
CA THR A 91 -8.44 7.74 -6.64
C THR A 91 -8.90 6.28 -6.70
N ALA A 92 -7.99 5.32 -6.61
CA ALA A 92 -8.29 3.91 -6.72
C ALA A 92 -7.81 3.15 -5.49
N PHE A 93 -8.58 2.15 -5.10
CA PHE A 93 -8.26 1.30 -3.97
C PHE A 93 -8.65 -0.14 -4.30
N LEU A 94 -7.70 -1.05 -4.14
CA LEU A 94 -7.93 -2.48 -4.30
C LEU A 94 -7.46 -3.19 -3.04
N TYR A 95 -8.34 -4.01 -2.48
CA TYR A 95 -7.99 -4.88 -1.36
C TYR A 95 -8.05 -6.33 -1.82
N ALA A 96 -6.98 -7.07 -1.57
CA ALA A 96 -6.93 -8.50 -1.85
C ALA A 96 -6.05 -9.17 -0.80
N SER A 97 -6.62 -10.10 -0.04
CA SER A 97 -5.91 -10.78 1.03
C SER A 97 -5.18 -12.04 0.57
N ASN A 98 -5.31 -12.43 -0.69
CA ASN A 98 -4.83 -13.70 -1.21
C ASN A 98 -3.77 -13.56 -2.30
N PHE A 99 -2.88 -12.59 -2.17
CA PHE A 99 -1.83 -12.36 -3.17
C PHE A 99 -0.89 -13.55 -3.34
N SER A 100 -0.73 -14.36 -2.32
CA SER A 100 0.16 -15.51 -2.36
C SER A 100 -0.54 -16.79 -2.81
N VAL A 101 -1.85 -16.79 -2.92
CA VAL A 101 -2.62 -17.97 -3.30
C VAL A 101 -2.42 -18.24 -4.79
N GLY A 102 -2.20 -19.50 -5.11
CA GLY A 102 -1.98 -19.90 -6.49
C GLY A 102 -0.53 -19.80 -6.96
N VAL A 103 0.32 -19.39 -6.07
CA VAL A 103 1.75 -19.34 -6.35
C VAL A 103 2.36 -20.72 -6.37
#